data_fe8213bae70aed03118bd3647127f14e
#
_entry.id   fe8213bae70aed03118bd3647127f14e
#
_cell.length_a   1.000
_cell.length_b   1.000
_cell.length_c   1.000
_cell.angle_alpha   90.00
_cell.angle_beta   90.00
_cell.angle_gamma   90.00
#
_symmetry.space_group_name_H-M   'P 1'
#
loop_
_entity.id
_entity.type
_entity.pdbx_description
1 polymer ?
#
loop_
_entity_poly.entity_id
_entity_poly.type
_entity_poly.pdbx_seq_one_letter_code
_entity_poly.pdbx_strand_id
1 'polypeptide(L)'
;MKAERRRFRDTALASELIDEPQLAAAEGEVAVVLNRATADPVEWDKAVADRLVQQGLLTSFQVREMLAGRRRFRLGQYTVLDEIGKGGMGQVFRAEHAMMGREVAVKVLPRAKSTPSTLPITSSKAS
;
A
#
# COMPACT_ATOMS: atom_id res chain seq x y z
N MET A 1 24.79 5.16 6.95
CA MET A 1 24.44 5.26 6.83
C MET A 1 23.54 5.07 7.05
N LYS A 2 23.24 5.11 7.00
CA LYS A 2 22.53 5.08 7.16
C LYS A 2 21.63 4.71 6.97
N ALA A 3 21.21 4.55 7.22
CA ALA A 3 20.51 4.03 7.20
C ALA A 3 19.72 4.21 6.66
N GLU A 4 19.26 4.10 6.34
CA GLU A 4 18.75 4.32 5.65
C GLU A 4 17.49 4.09 5.53
N ARG A 5 16.70 4.94 5.47
CA ARG A 5 15.45 4.84 5.21
C ARG A 5 15.22 4.55 3.85
N ARG A 6 14.36 3.66 3.51
CA ARG A 6 14.05 3.36 2.14
C ARG A 6 13.17 4.46 1.64
N ARG A 7 13.41 4.96 0.49
CA ARG A 7 12.59 5.99 -0.10
C ARG A 7 11.26 5.41 -0.53
N PHE A 8 10.24 6.27 -0.59
CA PHE A 8 8.92 5.85 -1.03
C PHE A 8 8.98 5.17 -2.40
N ARG A 9 9.74 5.72 -3.31
CA ARG A 9 9.84 5.16 -4.64
C ARG A 9 10.29 3.70 -4.61
N ASP A 10 11.26 3.36 -3.78
CA ASP A 10 11.74 2.00 -3.69
C ASP A 10 10.68 1.08 -3.12
N THR A 11 9.97 1.54 -2.11
CA THR A 11 8.94 0.75 -1.48
C THR A 11 7.76 0.55 -2.44
N ALA A 12 7.39 1.60 -3.16
CA ALA A 12 6.27 1.51 -4.08
C ALA A 12 6.56 0.52 -5.20
N LEU A 13 7.77 0.54 -5.74
CA LEU A 13 8.10 -0.41 -6.78
C LEU A 13 8.19 -1.81 -6.23
N ALA A 14 8.70 -1.97 -5.01
CA ALA A 14 8.80 -3.30 -4.42
C ALA A 14 7.43 -3.88 -4.10
N SER A 15 6.42 -3.04 -3.96
CA SER A 15 5.08 -3.53 -3.67
C SER A 15 4.45 -4.20 -4.88
N GLU A 16 4.96 -3.88 -6.06
CA GLU A 16 4.45 -4.41 -7.32
C GLU A 16 3.03 -3.94 -7.64
N LEU A 17 2.54 -2.94 -6.93
CA LEU A 17 1.21 -2.40 -7.22
C LEU A 17 1.26 -1.36 -8.34
N ILE A 18 2.42 -0.77 -8.55
CA ILE A 18 2.62 0.17 -9.66
C ILE A 18 3.94 -0.16 -10.31
N ASP A 19 4.15 0.32 -11.50
CA ASP A 19 5.38 0.05 -12.22
C ASP A 19 6.17 1.34 -12.40
N GLU A 20 7.34 1.21 -12.96
CA GLU A 20 8.23 2.34 -13.13
C GLU A 20 7.64 3.45 -13.99
N PRO A 21 7.01 3.17 -15.13
CA PRO A 21 6.42 4.25 -15.91
C PRO A 21 5.33 5.01 -15.16
N GLN A 22 4.54 4.31 -14.38
CA GLN A 22 3.49 4.96 -13.62
C GLN A 22 4.08 5.87 -12.55
N LEU A 23 5.10 5.40 -11.89
CA LEU A 23 5.74 6.19 -10.85
C LEU A 23 6.45 7.38 -11.46
N ALA A 24 7.15 7.18 -12.57
CA ALA A 24 7.87 8.27 -13.21
C ALA A 24 6.91 9.35 -13.69
N ALA A 25 5.75 8.95 -14.16
CA ALA A 25 4.76 9.93 -14.59
C ALA A 25 4.28 10.79 -13.43
N ALA A 26 4.05 10.17 -12.27
CA ALA A 26 3.63 10.92 -11.10
C ALA A 26 4.75 11.85 -10.63
N GLU A 27 5.98 11.36 -10.68
CA GLU A 27 7.11 12.20 -10.28
C GLU A 27 7.24 13.40 -11.21
N GLY A 28 7.00 13.20 -12.50
CA GLY A 28 7.07 14.30 -13.44
C GLY A 28 6.02 15.35 -13.19
N GLU A 29 4.84 14.91 -12.76
CA GLU A 29 3.78 15.86 -12.46
C GLU A 29 4.06 16.63 -11.18
N VAL A 30 4.65 15.98 -10.20
CA VAL A 30 5.00 16.66 -8.96
C VAL A 30 6.12 17.66 -9.24
N ALA A 31 7.01 17.35 -10.17
CA ALA A 31 8.12 18.24 -10.49
C ALA A 31 7.65 19.57 -11.05
N VAL A 32 6.42 19.64 -11.50
CA VAL A 32 5.90 20.90 -12.00
C VAL A 32 5.68 21.86 -10.84
N VAL A 33 5.35 21.37 -9.67
CA VAL A 33 5.08 22.23 -8.52
C VAL A 33 6.16 22.20 -7.47
N LEU A 34 6.97 21.17 -7.40
CA LEU A 34 8.05 21.10 -6.44
C LEU A 34 9.37 20.90 -7.16
N ASN A 35 10.39 21.59 -6.74
CA ASN A 35 11.68 21.41 -7.34
C ASN A 35 12.36 20.23 -6.66
N ARG A 36 12.56 19.17 -7.40
CA ARG A 36 13.12 17.97 -6.84
C ARG A 36 14.47 18.19 -6.19
N ALA A 37 15.26 19.08 -6.77
CA ALA A 37 16.61 19.28 -6.23
C ALA A 37 16.60 19.96 -4.88
N THR A 38 15.60 20.75 -4.58
CA THR A 38 15.56 21.49 -3.35
C THR A 38 14.48 21.07 -2.39
N ALA A 39 13.54 20.26 -2.83
CA ALA A 39 12.44 19.86 -1.98
C ALA A 39 12.94 18.94 -0.88
N ASP A 40 12.34 19.03 0.27
CA ASP A 40 12.62 18.11 1.34
C ASP A 40 12.23 16.71 0.85
N PRO A 41 13.08 15.72 1.04
CA PRO A 41 12.77 14.38 0.52
C PRO A 41 11.46 13.80 1.05
N VAL A 42 11.12 14.10 2.29
CA VAL A 42 9.87 13.60 2.85
C VAL A 42 8.69 14.29 2.16
N GLU A 43 8.83 15.57 1.92
CA GLU A 43 7.79 16.32 1.27
C GLU A 43 7.61 15.85 -0.18
N TRP A 44 8.70 15.60 -0.85
CA TRP A 44 8.65 15.10 -2.22
C TRP A 44 7.95 13.74 -2.26
N ASP A 45 8.36 12.82 -1.38
CA ASP A 45 7.78 11.49 -1.37
C ASP A 45 6.29 11.54 -1.09
N LYS A 46 5.88 12.42 -0.18
CA LYS A 46 4.48 12.53 0.15
C LYS A 46 3.69 13.08 -1.03
N ALA A 47 4.25 14.05 -1.74
CA ALA A 47 3.57 14.63 -2.87
C ALA A 47 3.39 13.60 -3.99
N VAL A 48 4.41 12.77 -4.23
CA VAL A 48 4.31 11.74 -5.25
C VAL A 48 3.27 10.70 -4.83
N ALA A 49 3.26 10.32 -3.54
CA ALA A 49 2.30 9.35 -3.05
C ALA A 49 0.88 9.88 -3.21
N ASP A 50 0.66 11.15 -2.88
CA ASP A 50 -0.66 11.74 -3.01
C ASP A 50 -1.10 11.77 -4.46
N ARG A 51 -0.16 12.02 -5.36
CA ARG A 51 -0.51 12.05 -6.77
C ARG A 51 -0.96 10.68 -7.27
N LEU A 52 -0.31 9.63 -6.79
CA LEU A 52 -0.69 8.28 -7.18
C LEU A 52 -2.08 7.93 -6.66
N VAL A 53 -2.45 8.45 -5.51
CA VAL A 53 -3.79 8.24 -4.98
C VAL A 53 -4.79 9.00 -5.83
N GLN A 54 -4.47 10.23 -6.21
CA GLN A 54 -5.39 11.01 -7.04
C GLN A 54 -5.61 10.36 -8.38
N GLN A 55 -4.63 9.65 -8.88
CA GLN A 55 -4.76 8.98 -10.15
C GLN A 55 -5.46 7.63 -10.04
N GLY A 56 -5.79 7.23 -8.84
CA GLY A 56 -6.49 5.96 -8.65
C GLY A 56 -5.58 4.74 -8.74
N LEU A 57 -4.27 4.94 -8.73
CA LEU A 57 -3.36 3.82 -8.82
C LEU A 57 -3.08 3.18 -7.47
N LEU A 58 -3.17 3.93 -6.41
CA LEU A 58 -2.99 3.41 -5.07
C LEU A 58 -4.06 3.98 -4.17
N THR A 59 -4.32 3.33 -3.05
CA THR A 59 -5.29 3.86 -2.09
C THR A 59 -4.54 4.67 -1.04
N SER A 60 -5.27 5.48 -0.30
CA SER A 60 -4.68 6.26 0.78
C SER A 60 -4.02 5.35 1.82
N PHE A 61 -4.65 4.22 2.12
CA PHE A 61 -4.09 3.28 3.06
C PHE A 61 -2.76 2.75 2.53
N GLN A 62 -2.73 2.39 1.25
CA GLN A 62 -1.52 1.81 0.67
C GLN A 62 -0.35 2.79 0.71
N VAL A 63 -0.57 4.05 0.33
CA VAL A 63 0.54 4.99 0.33
C VAL A 63 0.99 5.32 1.75
N ARG A 64 0.06 5.35 2.70
CA ARG A 64 0.44 5.61 4.06
C ARG A 64 1.34 4.50 4.58
N GLU A 65 1.01 3.25 4.24
CA GLU A 65 1.83 2.13 4.66
C GLU A 65 3.16 2.12 3.95
N MET A 66 3.18 2.49 2.68
CA MET A 66 4.42 2.57 1.94
C MET A 66 5.34 3.66 2.49
N LEU A 67 4.76 4.78 2.90
CA LEU A 67 5.57 5.84 3.49
C LEU A 67 6.17 5.41 4.82
N ALA A 68 5.55 4.43 5.46
CA ALA A 68 6.08 3.86 6.69
C ALA A 68 7.04 2.70 6.41
N GLY A 69 7.28 2.40 5.14
CA GLY A 69 8.22 1.35 4.76
C GLY A 69 7.64 0.00 4.47
N ARG A 70 6.33 -0.13 4.50
CA ARG A 70 5.71 -1.43 4.26
C ARG A 70 5.44 -1.60 2.79
N ARG A 71 5.73 -2.76 2.27
CA ARG A 71 5.56 -3.01 0.84
C ARG A 71 4.78 -4.25 0.51
N ARG A 72 4.35 -5.01 1.51
CA ARG A 72 3.63 -6.21 1.21
C ARG A 72 2.16 -6.01 1.31
N PHE A 73 1.48 -6.06 0.19
CA PHE A 73 0.04 -5.85 0.13
C PHE A 73 -0.70 -7.06 -0.45
N ARG A 74 0.05 -8.17 -0.67
CA ARG A 74 -0.59 -9.35 -1.17
C ARG A 74 -0.76 -10.38 -0.11
N LEU A 75 -1.95 -10.94 0.00
CA LEU A 75 -2.24 -12.03 0.90
C LEU A 75 -2.80 -13.12 0.00
N GLY A 76 -1.94 -14.04 -0.41
CA GLY A 76 -2.35 -15.06 -1.35
C GLY A 76 -2.75 -14.42 -2.66
N GLN A 77 -3.98 -14.61 -3.06
CA GLN A 77 -4.45 -14.06 -4.31
C GLN A 77 -5.15 -12.73 -4.13
N TYR A 78 -5.08 -12.16 -2.95
CA TYR A 78 -5.76 -10.91 -2.69
C TYR A 78 -4.77 -9.76 -2.52
N THR A 79 -5.15 -8.58 -2.98
CA THR A 79 -4.35 -7.39 -2.78
C THR A 79 -5.07 -6.53 -1.78
N VAL A 80 -4.38 -6.17 -0.71
CA VAL A 80 -5.00 -5.38 0.35
C VAL A 80 -5.15 -3.95 -0.10
N LEU A 81 -6.35 -3.42 0.00
CA LEU A 81 -6.66 -2.07 -0.43
C LEU A 81 -6.79 -1.10 0.75
N ASP A 82 -7.45 -1.54 1.80
CA ASP A 82 -7.70 -0.68 2.94
C ASP A 82 -7.83 -1.47 4.22
N GLU A 83 -7.68 -0.80 5.35
CA GLU A 83 -7.93 -1.42 6.62
C GLU A 83 -9.29 -0.94 7.06
N ILE A 84 -10.21 -1.84 7.31
CA ILE A 84 -11.55 -1.45 7.68
C ILE A 84 -11.91 -1.78 9.11
N GLY A 85 -11.08 -2.47 9.84
CA GLY A 85 -11.34 -2.73 11.23
C GLY A 85 -10.11 -3.16 11.95
N LYS A 86 -10.04 -2.87 13.25
CA LYS A 86 -8.92 -3.24 14.00
C LYS A 86 -9.34 -3.40 15.41
N GLY A 87 -8.92 -4.40 16.06
CA GLY A 87 -9.27 -4.63 17.44
C GLY A 87 -8.39 -5.66 18.04
N GLY A 88 -8.70 -6.06 19.23
CA GLY A 88 -7.90 -7.03 19.93
C GLY A 88 -7.84 -8.36 19.26
N MET A 89 -8.82 -8.65 18.44
CA MET A 89 -8.84 -9.92 17.78
C MET A 89 -8.14 -9.88 16.43
N GLY A 90 -7.55 -8.81 16.06
CA GLY A 90 -6.83 -8.73 14.80
C GLY A 90 -7.29 -7.58 13.95
N GLN A 91 -7.02 -7.67 12.68
CA GLN A 91 -7.34 -6.59 11.76
C GLN A 91 -8.16 -7.13 10.62
N VAL A 92 -9.03 -6.29 10.10
CA VAL A 92 -9.85 -6.68 8.96
C VAL A 92 -9.52 -5.72 7.83
N PHE A 93 -9.22 -6.25 6.68
CA PHE A 93 -8.86 -5.44 5.53
C PHE A 93 -9.83 -5.63 4.38
N ARG A 94 -9.97 -4.61 3.58
CA ARG A 94 -10.70 -4.72 2.33
C ARG A 94 -9.65 -5.11 1.30
N ALA A 95 -9.90 -6.15 0.56
CA ALA A 95 -8.94 -6.65 -0.41
C ALA A 95 -9.64 -7.01 -1.72
N GLU A 96 -8.87 -7.11 -2.78
CA GLU A 96 -9.41 -7.42 -4.07
C GLU A 96 -8.74 -8.66 -4.62
N HIS A 97 -9.51 -9.59 -5.15
CA HIS A 97 -8.97 -10.81 -5.72
C HIS A 97 -8.22 -10.43 -6.99
N ALA A 98 -6.99 -10.86 -7.10
CA ALA A 98 -6.13 -10.46 -8.20
C ALA A 98 -6.70 -10.80 -9.56
N MET A 99 -7.32 -11.94 -9.71
CA MET A 99 -7.83 -12.29 -11.00
C MET A 99 -9.26 -11.93 -11.23
N MET A 100 -10.08 -12.01 -10.23
CA MET A 100 -11.49 -11.80 -10.44
C MET A 100 -11.94 -10.39 -10.15
N GLY A 101 -11.10 -9.59 -9.55
CA GLY A 101 -11.49 -8.22 -9.26
C GLY A 101 -12.55 -8.04 -8.20
N ARG A 102 -12.88 -9.15 -7.50
CA ARG A 102 -13.87 -9.04 -6.51
C ARG A 102 -13.31 -8.54 -5.22
N GLU A 103 -14.02 -7.71 -4.48
CA GLU A 103 -13.59 -7.20 -3.21
C GLU A 103 -14.13 -8.06 -2.10
N VAL A 104 -13.31 -8.34 -1.11
CA VAL A 104 -13.71 -9.15 0.03
C VAL A 104 -13.11 -8.56 1.28
N ALA A 105 -13.57 -9.01 2.43
CA ALA A 105 -12.98 -8.64 3.70
C ALA A 105 -12.10 -9.79 4.15
N VAL A 106 -10.87 -9.48 4.53
CA VAL A 106 -9.93 -10.48 4.98
C VAL A 106 -9.54 -10.17 6.39
N LYS A 107 -9.63 -11.16 7.26
CA LYS A 107 -9.28 -10.96 8.65
C LYS A 107 -7.93 -11.57 8.93
N VAL A 108 -7.06 -10.81 9.55
CA VAL A 108 -5.73 -11.29 9.88
C VAL A 108 -5.64 -11.36 11.38
N LEU A 109 -5.36 -12.53 11.90
CA LEU A 109 -5.30 -12.71 13.33
C LEU A 109 -3.96 -12.32 13.91
N PRO A 110 -3.92 -11.95 15.15
CA PRO A 110 -2.67 -11.56 15.75
C PRO A 110 -1.68 -12.70 15.75
N ARG A 111 -0.46 -12.42 15.29
CA ARG A 111 0.50 -13.39 15.21
C ARG A 111 0.79 -14.03 16.51
N ALA A 112 0.81 -13.36 17.55
CA ALA A 112 1.17 -13.91 18.78
C ALA A 112 0.29 -15.00 19.21
N LYS A 113 -0.90 -15.01 18.75
CA LYS A 113 -1.74 -15.97 19.15
C LYS A 113 -1.89 -17.04 18.30
N SER A 114 -1.55 -16.98 17.16
CA SER A 114 -1.86 -18.05 16.31
C SER A 114 -0.93 -18.25 15.32
N THR A 115 -1.19 -19.13 14.53
CA THR A 115 -0.34 -19.42 13.47
C THR A 115 -0.51 -18.31 12.59
N PRO A 116 0.34 -18.14 11.78
CA PRO A 116 0.30 -17.07 10.87
C PRO A 116 -0.79 -17.15 9.92
N SER A 117 -1.63 -17.95 10.05
CA SER A 117 -2.50 -18.03 9.04
C SER A 117 -3.45 -17.03 8.99
N THR A 118 -3.90 -16.76 7.94
CA THR A 118 -4.74 -15.79 7.79
C THR A 118 -5.87 -16.47 7.39
N LEU A 119 -6.85 -16.34 7.80
CA LEU A 119 -7.94 -16.92 7.40
C LEU A 119 -8.69 -16.15 6.59
N PRO A 120 -8.88 -16.42 5.52
CA PRO A 120 -9.55 -15.68 4.55
C PRO A 120 -10.90 -15.73 4.94
N ILE A 121 -11.35 -15.33 5.60
CA ILE A 121 -12.47 -15.29 5.95
C ILE A 121 -13.39 -15.50 5.18
N THR A 122 -13.52 -15.74 4.84
CA THR A 122 -14.38 -15.93 4.27
C THR A 122 -14.85 -15.31 3.61
N SER A 123 -14.35 -14.96 3.40
CA SER A 123 -14.49 -14.33 2.50
C SER A 123 -15.67 -14.38 2.03
N SER A 124 -16.06 -15.09 1.98
CA SER A 124 -17.08 -15.21 1.36
C SER A 124 -18.05 -14.40 1.73
N LYS A 125 -18.22 -14.26 2.50
CA LYS A 125 -19.12 -13.64 2.81
C LYS A 125 -19.03 -12.48 2.52
N ALA A 126 -18.16 -12.14 2.47
CA ALA A 126 -17.97 -10.92 2.25
C ALA A 126 -18.65 -10.59 1.22
N SER A 127 -18.80 -11.12 0.69
CA SER A 127 -19.34 -10.75 -0.32
C SER A 127 -20.33 -10.42 -0.29
#